data_328d155a945c3ea35f68599b0ba87d71
#
_entry.id   328d155a945c3ea35f68599b0ba87d71
#
_cell.length_a   1.000
_cell.length_b   1.000
_cell.length_c   1.000
_cell.angle_alpha   90.00
_cell.angle_beta   90.00
_cell.angle_gamma   90.00
#
_symmetry.space_group_name_H-M   'P 1'
#
loop_
_entity.id
_entity.type
_entity.pdbx_description
1 polymer ?
#
loop_
_entity_poly.entity_id
_entity_poly.type
_entity_poly.pdbx_seq_one_letter_code
_entity_poly.pdbx_strand_id
1 'polypeptide(L)'
;MPRQGARLHSQRLDREAPGFCGGVNGVPTGFRELDSLTGGWQNSDLIIIAGRPSSGKTSLALSLARNAASHAEKPTGVGIFSLEMSTNQLVMRLLCAEAKVDAHAVRTGRLPEEEWKRLSLAAGRLTTAQMYIDDTASLGILELRAKARRLKVEKNVGLIIVDYLQLMQGPRAAENREKEISAISRSLKALAKELTIPVIALSQLSRAVESRSDRRPILSDLRESGAIEQDADVVVFVHRPEQYLDPNSEEGGKYQGMADIIVGKQRNGPTDDIKLAFVHRYARFENLAPAVFDTVPAGAQDEETPF
;
A
#
# COMPACT_ATOMS: atom_id res chain seq x y z
N MET A 1 9.78 -53.09 -14.01
CA MET A 1 8.85 -52.16 -13.35
C MET A 1 9.07 -50.75 -13.90
N PRO A 2 8.15 -50.19 -14.68
CA PRO A 2 8.33 -48.89 -15.33
C PRO A 2 7.92 -47.73 -14.38
N ARG A 3 8.72 -46.69 -14.39
CA ARG A 3 8.49 -45.41 -13.67
C ARG A 3 7.30 -44.68 -14.31
N GLN A 4 6.26 -44.38 -13.52
CA GLN A 4 5.16 -43.53 -13.93
C GLN A 4 5.62 -42.07 -13.97
N GLY A 5 5.69 -41.50 -15.16
CA GLY A 5 5.91 -40.08 -15.38
C GLY A 5 4.61 -39.32 -15.10
N ALA A 6 4.69 -38.33 -14.19
CA ALA A 6 3.61 -37.40 -13.97
C ALA A 6 3.39 -36.54 -15.23
N ARG A 7 2.26 -36.71 -15.89
CA ARG A 7 1.79 -35.83 -16.96
C ARG A 7 1.26 -34.53 -16.33
N LEU A 8 2.00 -33.44 -16.49
CA LEU A 8 1.49 -32.09 -16.27
C LEU A 8 0.43 -31.80 -17.34
N HIS A 9 -0.83 -31.73 -16.94
CA HIS A 9 -1.90 -31.23 -17.80
C HIS A 9 -1.72 -29.71 -17.89
N SER A 10 -1.19 -29.25 -19.02
CA SER A 10 -1.27 -27.85 -19.41
C SER A 10 -2.72 -27.56 -19.82
N GLN A 11 -3.53 -27.05 -18.90
CA GLN A 11 -4.79 -26.42 -19.30
C GLN A 11 -4.45 -25.14 -20.05
N ARG A 12 -4.73 -25.11 -21.32
CA ARG A 12 -4.79 -23.88 -22.13
C ARG A 12 -5.87 -23.02 -21.54
N LEU A 13 -5.46 -21.87 -20.98
CA LEU A 13 -6.37 -20.78 -20.67
C LEU A 13 -6.73 -20.14 -22.02
N ASP A 14 -7.91 -20.45 -22.53
CA ASP A 14 -8.51 -19.74 -23.64
C ASP A 14 -8.78 -18.30 -23.19
N ARG A 15 -8.00 -17.39 -23.78
CA ARG A 15 -8.19 -15.95 -23.64
C ARG A 15 -9.26 -15.51 -24.63
N GLU A 16 -10.48 -15.41 -24.21
CA GLU A 16 -11.48 -14.59 -24.87
C GLU A 16 -11.48 -13.21 -24.20
N ALA A 17 -11.01 -12.18 -24.92
CA ALA A 17 -11.33 -10.79 -24.65
C ALA A 17 -12.61 -10.46 -25.42
N PRO A 18 -13.57 -9.62 -24.93
CA PRO A 18 -13.32 -8.22 -24.59
C PRO A 18 -14.08 -7.75 -23.35
N GLY A 19 -13.45 -6.87 -22.59
CA GLY A 19 -14.01 -6.28 -21.40
C GLY A 19 -13.15 -6.67 -20.20
N PHE A 20 -12.11 -5.89 -19.94
CA PHE A 20 -11.14 -6.10 -18.87
C PHE A 20 -11.81 -5.94 -17.50
N CYS A 21 -12.57 -6.93 -17.07
CA CYS A 21 -12.79 -7.26 -15.68
C CYS A 21 -11.65 -8.17 -15.24
N GLY A 22 -10.43 -7.61 -15.17
CA GLY A 22 -9.27 -8.30 -14.65
C GLY A 22 -9.52 -8.66 -13.19
N GLY A 23 -9.95 -9.92 -12.93
CA GLY A 23 -10.16 -10.41 -11.59
C GLY A 23 -8.87 -10.32 -10.80
N VAL A 24 -8.85 -9.49 -9.75
CA VAL A 24 -7.75 -9.41 -8.79
C VAL A 24 -7.71 -10.74 -8.04
N ASN A 25 -6.70 -11.58 -8.33
CA ASN A 25 -6.57 -12.92 -7.72
C ASN A 25 -6.14 -12.79 -6.23
N GLY A 26 -5.28 -11.82 -5.93
CA GLY A 26 -4.80 -11.51 -4.59
C GLY A 26 -5.80 -10.69 -3.74
N VAL A 27 -5.31 -10.09 -2.66
CA VAL A 27 -6.04 -9.10 -1.87
C VAL A 27 -6.03 -7.78 -2.63
N PRO A 28 -7.20 -7.18 -2.93
CA PRO A 28 -7.28 -5.95 -3.72
C PRO A 28 -6.57 -4.78 -3.03
N THR A 29 -5.80 -4.02 -3.78
CA THR A 29 -5.20 -2.76 -3.29
C THR A 29 -6.19 -1.60 -3.35
N GLY A 30 -7.16 -1.68 -4.28
CA GLY A 30 -8.12 -0.63 -4.61
C GLY A 30 -7.51 0.50 -5.45
N PHE A 31 -6.25 0.35 -5.86
CA PHE A 31 -5.59 1.23 -6.83
C PHE A 31 -5.47 0.49 -8.16
N ARG A 32 -6.21 0.97 -9.18
CA ARG A 32 -6.41 0.25 -10.45
C ARG A 32 -5.11 -0.14 -11.13
N GLU A 33 -4.17 0.79 -11.25
CA GLU A 33 -2.89 0.52 -11.91
C GLU A 33 -2.03 -0.45 -11.09
N LEU A 34 -2.05 -0.33 -9.75
CA LEU A 34 -1.33 -1.23 -8.86
C LEU A 34 -1.94 -2.64 -8.90
N ASP A 35 -3.26 -2.75 -8.92
CA ASP A 35 -3.96 -4.03 -9.06
C ASP A 35 -3.70 -4.66 -10.43
N SER A 36 -3.66 -3.87 -11.51
CA SER A 36 -3.31 -4.33 -12.85
C SER A 36 -1.87 -4.86 -12.93
N LEU A 37 -0.93 -4.19 -12.25
CA LEU A 37 0.48 -4.55 -12.25
C LEU A 37 0.76 -5.81 -11.40
N THR A 38 0.11 -5.93 -10.23
CA THR A 38 0.42 -6.98 -9.24
C THR A 38 -0.58 -8.13 -9.19
N GLY A 39 -1.77 -7.95 -9.77
CA GLY A 39 -2.92 -8.85 -9.56
C GLY A 39 -3.48 -8.78 -8.12
N GLY A 40 -3.20 -7.69 -7.37
CA GLY A 40 -3.40 -7.56 -5.94
C GLY A 40 -2.29 -8.23 -5.12
N TRP A 41 -2.35 -8.12 -3.80
CA TRP A 41 -1.35 -8.73 -2.91
C TRP A 41 -1.53 -10.24 -2.84
N GLN A 42 -0.52 -10.99 -3.29
CA GLN A 42 -0.60 -12.44 -3.40
C GLN A 42 -0.41 -13.12 -2.04
N ASN A 43 -1.07 -14.25 -1.85
CA ASN A 43 -0.91 -15.05 -0.64
C ASN A 43 0.55 -15.47 -0.43
N SER A 44 0.98 -15.49 0.81
CA SER A 44 2.34 -15.84 1.25
C SER A 44 3.43 -14.83 0.85
N ASP A 45 3.06 -13.68 0.26
CA ASP A 45 4.02 -12.64 -0.08
C ASP A 45 4.34 -11.72 1.09
N LEU A 46 5.62 -11.32 1.16
CA LEU A 46 6.08 -10.22 1.99
C LEU A 46 6.22 -8.99 1.09
N ILE A 47 5.40 -7.99 1.35
CA ILE A 47 5.40 -6.71 0.67
C ILE A 47 6.07 -5.67 1.56
N ILE A 48 7.08 -4.97 1.05
CA ILE A 48 7.73 -3.87 1.74
C ILE A 48 7.26 -2.55 1.14
N ILE A 49 6.68 -1.68 1.96
CA ILE A 49 6.37 -0.30 1.56
C ILE A 49 7.38 0.62 2.23
N ALA A 50 8.25 1.23 1.44
CA ALA A 50 9.35 2.03 1.94
C ALA A 50 9.25 3.50 1.51
N GLY A 51 9.80 4.41 2.32
CA GLY A 51 9.84 5.84 2.00
C GLY A 51 10.47 6.66 3.12
N ARG A 52 10.80 7.90 2.84
CA ARG A 52 11.32 8.84 3.83
C ARG A 52 10.23 9.24 4.83
N PRO A 53 10.58 9.80 6.00
CA PRO A 53 9.59 10.40 6.89
C PRO A 53 8.70 11.39 6.14
N SER A 54 7.42 11.44 6.52
CA SER A 54 6.40 12.31 5.91
C SER A 54 6.05 12.01 4.43
N SER A 55 6.65 10.99 3.78
CA SER A 55 6.29 10.61 2.41
C SER A 55 4.86 10.06 2.27
N GLY A 56 4.21 9.69 3.38
CA GLY A 56 2.84 9.16 3.38
C GLY A 56 2.73 7.63 3.48
N LYS A 57 3.79 6.90 3.89
CA LYS A 57 3.78 5.43 4.06
C LYS A 57 2.57 4.92 4.85
N THR A 58 2.39 5.44 6.07
CA THR A 58 1.25 5.07 6.94
C THR A 58 -0.09 5.41 6.27
N SER A 59 -0.19 6.56 5.58
CA SER A 59 -1.41 6.94 4.84
C SER A 59 -1.71 5.98 3.68
N LEU A 60 -0.67 5.52 2.95
CA LEU A 60 -0.84 4.50 1.91
C LEU A 60 -1.29 3.17 2.53
N ALA A 61 -0.63 2.72 3.61
CA ALA A 61 -0.98 1.49 4.31
C ALA A 61 -2.43 1.51 4.83
N LEU A 62 -2.89 2.64 5.40
CA LEU A 62 -4.27 2.81 5.83
C LEU A 62 -5.26 2.84 4.66
N SER A 63 -4.87 3.45 3.52
CA SER A 63 -5.68 3.42 2.30
C SER A 63 -5.83 1.99 1.76
N LEU A 64 -4.74 1.21 1.73
CA LEU A 64 -4.74 -0.20 1.35
C LEU A 64 -5.61 -1.04 2.30
N ALA A 65 -5.46 -0.84 3.63
CA ALA A 65 -6.25 -1.54 4.64
C ALA A 65 -7.76 -1.29 4.46
N ARG A 66 -8.14 -0.02 4.31
CA ARG A 66 -9.52 0.38 4.09
C ARG A 66 -10.05 -0.19 2.77
N ASN A 67 -9.30 -0.07 1.69
CA ASN A 67 -9.72 -0.57 0.37
C ASN A 67 -9.94 -2.09 0.41
N ALA A 68 -9.03 -2.86 1.03
CA ALA A 68 -9.16 -4.30 1.18
C ALA A 68 -10.35 -4.68 2.06
N ALA A 69 -10.54 -4.00 3.22
CA ALA A 69 -11.62 -4.30 4.16
C ALA A 69 -13.01 -3.91 3.63
N SER A 70 -13.10 -2.90 2.75
CA SER A 70 -14.35 -2.37 2.19
C SER A 70 -14.56 -2.75 0.71
N HIS A 71 -13.78 -3.71 0.17
CA HIS A 71 -13.92 -4.12 -1.22
C HIS A 71 -15.29 -4.77 -1.46
N ALA A 72 -16.00 -4.35 -2.52
CA ALA A 72 -17.39 -4.74 -2.76
C ALA A 72 -17.56 -6.26 -2.98
N GLU A 73 -16.67 -6.87 -3.75
CA GLU A 73 -16.79 -8.29 -4.13
C GLU A 73 -15.97 -9.21 -3.22
N LYS A 74 -14.85 -8.71 -2.67
CA LYS A 74 -13.90 -9.50 -1.90
C LYS A 74 -13.44 -8.75 -0.64
N PRO A 75 -14.35 -8.46 0.31
CA PRO A 75 -13.96 -7.82 1.55
C PRO A 75 -12.98 -8.71 2.32
N THR A 76 -11.86 -8.14 2.72
CA THR A 76 -10.76 -8.89 3.35
C THR A 76 -10.49 -8.32 4.74
N GLY A 77 -10.58 -9.15 5.79
CA GLY A 77 -10.22 -8.75 7.15
C GLY A 77 -8.73 -8.35 7.24
N VAL A 78 -8.44 -7.24 7.91
CA VAL A 78 -7.08 -6.68 8.00
C VAL A 78 -6.64 -6.57 9.45
N GLY A 79 -5.47 -7.13 9.79
CA GLY A 79 -4.79 -6.92 11.06
C GLY A 79 -3.70 -5.85 10.90
N ILE A 80 -3.72 -4.81 11.74
CA ILE A 80 -2.75 -3.71 11.70
C ILE A 80 -1.99 -3.69 13.02
N PHE A 81 -0.68 -3.87 12.98
CA PHE A 81 0.23 -3.70 14.11
C PHE A 81 0.95 -2.36 13.98
N SER A 82 0.61 -1.42 14.86
CA SER A 82 1.18 -0.07 14.85
C SER A 82 2.12 0.11 16.03
N LEU A 83 3.40 0.33 15.73
CA LEU A 83 4.45 0.53 16.71
C LEU A 83 4.79 2.00 16.93
N GLU A 84 4.32 2.87 16.03
CA GLU A 84 4.59 4.33 16.07
C GLU A 84 3.37 5.13 16.56
N MET A 85 2.18 4.72 16.14
CA MET A 85 0.96 5.50 16.37
C MET A 85 -0.05 4.73 17.22
N SER A 86 -0.74 5.44 18.11
CA SER A 86 -1.82 4.84 18.89
C SER A 86 -3.05 4.49 18.01
N THR A 87 -3.82 3.52 18.47
CA THR A 87 -5.09 3.12 17.84
C THR A 87 -6.01 4.33 17.61
N ASN A 88 -6.13 5.23 18.58
CA ASN A 88 -6.95 6.43 18.45
C ASN A 88 -6.49 7.34 17.31
N GLN A 89 -5.17 7.50 17.13
CA GLN A 89 -4.62 8.31 16.03
C GLN A 89 -4.88 7.67 14.66
N LEU A 90 -4.75 6.33 14.55
CA LEU A 90 -5.03 5.61 13.31
C LEU A 90 -6.51 5.63 12.97
N VAL A 91 -7.39 5.38 13.94
CA VAL A 91 -8.85 5.44 13.76
C VAL A 91 -9.28 6.84 13.32
N MET A 92 -8.72 7.90 13.95
CA MET A 92 -9.02 9.26 13.54
C MET A 92 -8.57 9.56 12.10
N ARG A 93 -7.38 9.07 11.69
CA ARG A 93 -6.91 9.21 10.31
C ARG A 93 -7.82 8.46 9.33
N LEU A 94 -8.20 7.22 9.64
CA LEU A 94 -9.12 6.43 8.82
C LEU A 94 -10.48 7.14 8.68
N LEU A 95 -11.01 7.65 9.79
CA LEU A 95 -12.29 8.36 9.82
C LEU A 95 -12.26 9.63 8.95
N CYS A 96 -11.23 10.47 9.13
CA CYS A 96 -11.08 11.69 8.33
C CYS A 96 -10.88 11.38 6.84
N ALA A 97 -10.09 10.35 6.52
CA ALA A 97 -9.86 9.91 5.16
C ALA A 97 -11.14 9.37 4.50
N GLU A 98 -11.95 8.59 5.24
CA GLU A 98 -13.23 8.04 4.73
C GLU A 98 -14.30 9.12 4.58
N ALA A 99 -14.40 10.03 5.54
CA ALA A 99 -15.34 11.14 5.51
C ALA A 99 -14.95 12.24 4.50
N LYS A 100 -13.69 12.26 4.03
CA LYS A 100 -13.08 13.37 3.27
C LYS A 100 -13.19 14.71 4.04
N VAL A 101 -12.82 14.68 5.30
CA VAL A 101 -12.86 15.80 6.24
C VAL A 101 -11.44 16.14 6.68
N ASP A 102 -11.17 17.43 6.87
CA ASP A 102 -9.85 17.91 7.29
C ASP A 102 -9.50 17.42 8.69
N ALA A 103 -8.45 16.59 8.79
CA ALA A 103 -7.99 16.04 10.05
C ALA A 103 -7.51 17.12 11.04
N HIS A 104 -7.01 18.26 10.55
CA HIS A 104 -6.63 19.38 11.38
C HIS A 104 -7.86 20.08 11.99
N ALA A 105 -8.91 20.29 11.18
CA ALA A 105 -10.16 20.88 11.64
C ALA A 105 -10.83 20.01 12.71
N VAL A 106 -10.83 18.68 12.54
CA VAL A 106 -11.34 17.73 13.55
C VAL A 106 -10.55 17.87 14.85
N ARG A 107 -9.21 17.86 14.79
CA ARG A 107 -8.33 17.94 15.96
C ARG A 107 -8.49 19.26 16.72
N THR A 108 -8.74 20.35 16.01
CA THR A 108 -8.90 21.68 16.61
C THR A 108 -10.32 22.01 17.02
N GLY A 109 -11.28 21.09 16.77
CA GLY A 109 -12.70 21.30 17.08
C GLY A 109 -13.39 22.34 16.19
N ARG A 110 -12.77 22.75 15.08
CA ARG A 110 -13.28 23.77 14.15
C ARG A 110 -13.95 23.14 12.94
N LEU A 111 -14.95 22.28 13.21
CA LEU A 111 -15.61 21.53 12.18
C LEU A 111 -17.01 22.09 11.91
N PRO A 112 -17.38 22.41 10.65
CA PRO A 112 -18.73 22.76 10.27
C PRO A 112 -19.74 21.62 10.56
N GLU A 113 -21.00 21.96 10.83
CA GLU A 113 -22.02 20.97 11.18
C GLU A 113 -22.24 19.91 10.09
N GLU A 114 -22.14 20.31 8.84
CA GLU A 114 -22.26 19.37 7.69
C GLU A 114 -21.15 18.32 7.66
N GLU A 115 -19.94 18.69 8.08
CA GLU A 115 -18.81 17.76 8.14
C GLU A 115 -18.96 16.75 9.28
N TRP A 116 -19.64 17.11 10.38
CA TRP A 116 -20.01 16.16 11.44
C TRP A 116 -20.94 15.06 10.94
N LYS A 117 -21.90 15.38 10.07
CA LYS A 117 -22.76 14.38 9.43
C LYS A 117 -21.95 13.41 8.57
N ARG A 118 -20.96 13.94 7.81
CA ARG A 118 -20.06 13.10 6.99
C ARG A 118 -19.21 12.18 7.84
N LEU A 119 -18.67 12.66 8.98
CA LEU A 119 -17.93 11.84 9.94
C LEU A 119 -18.81 10.72 10.51
N SER A 120 -20.03 11.01 10.89
CA SER A 120 -20.96 10.02 11.42
C SER A 120 -21.27 8.92 10.40
N LEU A 121 -21.52 9.27 9.14
CA LEU A 121 -21.72 8.30 8.07
C LEU A 121 -20.47 7.45 7.79
N ALA A 122 -19.30 8.09 7.83
CA ALA A 122 -18.03 7.37 7.67
C ALA A 122 -17.77 6.40 8.82
N ALA A 123 -18.07 6.80 10.06
CA ALA A 123 -18.00 5.91 11.23
C ALA A 123 -18.87 4.67 11.04
N GLY A 124 -20.10 4.83 10.56
CA GLY A 124 -20.99 3.71 10.25
C GLY A 124 -20.37 2.73 9.25
N ARG A 125 -19.77 3.24 8.16
CA ARG A 125 -19.07 2.40 7.17
C ARG A 125 -17.84 1.69 7.75
N LEU A 126 -17.02 2.39 8.52
CA LEU A 126 -15.82 1.81 9.13
C LEU A 126 -16.14 0.77 10.21
N THR A 127 -17.27 0.89 10.88
CA THR A 127 -17.72 -0.11 11.88
C THR A 127 -18.01 -1.48 11.24
N THR A 128 -18.43 -1.50 9.98
CA THR A 128 -18.67 -2.76 9.25
C THR A 128 -17.38 -3.33 8.62
N ALA A 129 -16.35 -2.50 8.47
CA ALA A 129 -15.06 -2.93 7.92
C ALA A 129 -14.28 -3.76 8.96
N GLN A 130 -13.85 -4.95 8.57
CA GLN A 130 -13.13 -5.87 9.46
C GLN A 130 -11.65 -5.46 9.59
N MET A 131 -11.38 -4.40 10.35
CA MET A 131 -10.04 -3.93 10.65
C MET A 131 -9.75 -4.06 12.15
N TYR A 132 -8.64 -4.73 12.48
CA TYR A 132 -8.21 -5.01 13.85
C TYR A 132 -6.86 -4.33 14.09
N ILE A 133 -6.81 -3.36 15.00
CA ILE A 133 -5.63 -2.55 15.28
C ILE A 133 -5.05 -2.97 16.62
N ASP A 134 -3.75 -3.21 16.65
CA ASP A 134 -2.95 -3.46 17.85
C ASP A 134 -1.82 -2.43 17.90
N ASP A 135 -1.80 -1.59 18.92
CA ASP A 135 -0.82 -0.53 19.14
C ASP A 135 0.13 -0.81 20.31
N THR A 136 0.37 -2.10 20.58
CA THR A 136 1.32 -2.52 21.61
C THR A 136 2.72 -1.99 21.28
N ALA A 137 3.21 -1.12 22.15
CA ALA A 137 4.55 -0.55 22.01
C ALA A 137 5.63 -1.62 22.16
N SER A 138 6.74 -1.48 21.41
CA SER A 138 7.91 -2.38 21.52
C SER A 138 7.59 -3.86 21.28
N LEU A 139 6.68 -4.16 20.38
CA LEU A 139 6.24 -5.51 20.06
C LEU A 139 7.40 -6.36 19.49
N GLY A 140 7.70 -7.47 20.15
CA GLY A 140 8.67 -8.45 19.69
C GLY A 140 8.13 -9.30 18.53
N ILE A 141 9.03 -9.77 17.64
CA ILE A 141 8.62 -10.57 16.48
C ILE A 141 7.85 -11.85 16.85
N LEU A 142 8.21 -12.51 17.97
CA LEU A 142 7.52 -13.71 18.41
C LEU A 142 6.11 -13.42 18.90
N GLU A 143 5.93 -12.32 19.62
CA GLU A 143 4.62 -11.87 20.09
C GLU A 143 3.73 -11.45 18.91
N LEU A 144 4.27 -10.70 17.95
CA LEU A 144 3.55 -10.34 16.72
C LEU A 144 3.04 -11.59 16.00
N ARG A 145 3.90 -12.62 15.85
CA ARG A 145 3.50 -13.88 15.21
C ARG A 145 2.36 -14.57 15.97
N ALA A 146 2.43 -14.61 17.30
CA ALA A 146 1.36 -15.20 18.13
C ALA A 146 0.03 -14.45 17.95
N LYS A 147 0.05 -13.11 18.01
CA LYS A 147 -1.12 -12.25 17.80
C LYS A 147 -1.69 -12.39 16.38
N ALA A 148 -0.82 -12.42 15.35
CA ALA A 148 -1.24 -12.59 13.95
C ALA A 148 -1.92 -13.95 13.71
N ARG A 149 -1.39 -15.05 14.29
CA ARG A 149 -2.04 -16.38 14.25
C ARG A 149 -3.42 -16.34 14.88
N ARG A 150 -3.52 -15.70 16.05
CA ARG A 150 -4.80 -15.54 16.76
C ARG A 150 -5.80 -14.78 15.92
N LEU A 151 -5.42 -13.64 15.32
CA LEU A 151 -6.26 -12.88 14.42
C LEU A 151 -6.70 -13.70 13.18
N LYS A 152 -5.80 -14.53 12.63
CA LYS A 152 -6.13 -15.42 11.52
C LYS A 152 -7.19 -16.45 11.91
N VAL A 153 -7.03 -17.09 13.07
CA VAL A 153 -7.94 -18.15 13.54
C VAL A 153 -9.29 -17.55 13.98
N GLU A 154 -9.28 -16.51 14.81
CA GLU A 154 -10.50 -15.97 15.45
C GLU A 154 -11.28 -15.02 14.53
N LYS A 155 -10.60 -14.26 13.67
CA LYS A 155 -11.17 -13.18 12.86
C LYS A 155 -11.05 -13.41 11.35
N ASN A 156 -10.40 -14.51 10.96
CA ASN A 156 -10.16 -14.87 9.55
C ASN A 156 -9.54 -13.72 8.75
N VAL A 157 -8.58 -12.99 9.33
CA VAL A 157 -7.90 -11.91 8.58
C VAL A 157 -7.18 -12.46 7.36
N GLY A 158 -7.23 -11.71 6.27
CA GLY A 158 -6.60 -12.04 4.99
C GLY A 158 -5.42 -11.15 4.63
N LEU A 159 -5.12 -10.15 5.47
CA LEU A 159 -3.99 -9.23 5.30
C LEU A 159 -3.45 -8.81 6.65
N ILE A 160 -2.11 -8.78 6.80
CA ILE A 160 -1.43 -8.19 7.96
C ILE A 160 -0.62 -6.98 7.50
N ILE A 161 -0.68 -5.91 8.29
CA ILE A 161 0.12 -4.68 8.09
C ILE A 161 0.92 -4.41 9.35
N VAL A 162 2.23 -4.08 9.21
CA VAL A 162 3.15 -3.76 10.31
C VAL A 162 3.77 -2.38 10.09
N ASP A 163 3.51 -1.43 10.97
CA ASP A 163 4.01 -0.05 10.87
C ASP A 163 4.88 0.28 12.11
N TYR A 164 6.20 0.31 12.04
CA TYR A 164 7.13 -0.03 10.98
C TYR A 164 8.28 -0.91 11.52
N LEU A 165 8.97 -1.61 10.65
CA LEU A 165 9.97 -2.65 10.97
C LEU A 165 11.04 -2.20 11.96
N GLN A 166 11.55 -0.98 11.81
CA GLN A 166 12.64 -0.45 12.63
C GLN A 166 12.25 -0.15 14.08
N LEU A 167 10.99 -0.25 14.48
CA LEU A 167 10.56 -0.16 15.89
C LEU A 167 10.37 -1.54 16.53
N MET A 168 10.39 -2.61 15.74
CA MET A 168 10.28 -3.96 16.26
C MET A 168 11.53 -4.36 17.05
N GLN A 169 11.30 -5.19 18.06
CA GLN A 169 12.37 -5.88 18.76
C GLN A 169 12.62 -7.26 18.15
N GLY A 170 13.86 -7.46 17.70
CA GLY A 170 14.33 -8.75 17.23
C GLY A 170 14.71 -9.71 18.37
N PRO A 171 15.26 -10.87 18.01
CA PRO A 171 15.80 -11.79 19.01
C PRO A 171 16.92 -11.13 19.83
N ARG A 172 16.92 -11.35 21.15
CA ARG A 172 17.93 -10.75 22.08
C ARG A 172 19.39 -11.07 21.76
N ALA A 173 19.64 -12.02 20.86
CA ALA A 173 20.99 -12.47 20.46
C ALA A 173 21.54 -11.74 19.23
N ALA A 174 20.87 -10.73 18.68
CA ALA A 174 21.38 -10.00 17.53
C ALA A 174 22.54 -9.10 17.91
N GLU A 175 23.69 -9.27 17.23
CA GLU A 175 24.94 -8.54 17.52
C GLU A 175 24.89 -7.07 17.10
N ASN A 176 24.07 -6.76 16.09
CA ASN A 176 23.90 -5.41 15.60
C ASN A 176 22.49 -5.22 15.01
N ARG A 177 22.11 -3.96 14.77
CA ARG A 177 20.77 -3.58 14.25
C ARG A 177 20.47 -4.19 12.89
N GLU A 178 21.43 -4.29 12.00
CA GLU A 178 21.28 -4.89 10.67
C GLU A 178 20.89 -6.37 10.75
N LYS A 179 21.57 -7.15 11.60
CA LYS A 179 21.24 -8.57 11.85
C LYS A 179 19.85 -8.73 12.49
N GLU A 180 19.49 -7.80 13.37
CA GLU A 180 18.17 -7.78 14.01
C GLU A 180 17.06 -7.57 12.98
N ILE A 181 17.18 -6.56 12.13
CA ILE A 181 16.21 -6.26 11.07
C ILE A 181 16.15 -7.43 10.06
N SER A 182 17.28 -8.04 9.75
CA SER A 182 17.33 -9.23 8.89
C SER A 182 16.58 -10.43 9.48
N ALA A 183 16.68 -10.63 10.79
CA ALA A 183 15.94 -11.68 11.47
C ALA A 183 14.43 -11.40 11.51
N ILE A 184 14.04 -10.15 11.70
CA ILE A 184 12.63 -9.69 11.65
C ILE A 184 12.06 -9.93 10.25
N SER A 185 12.75 -9.49 9.18
CA SER A 185 12.32 -9.66 7.79
C SER A 185 12.06 -11.12 7.44
N ARG A 186 13.03 -12.00 7.73
CA ARG A 186 12.88 -13.45 7.52
C ARG A 186 11.70 -14.02 8.30
N SER A 187 11.50 -13.56 9.53
CA SER A 187 10.38 -14.02 10.36
C SER A 187 9.03 -13.57 9.82
N LEU A 188 8.92 -12.36 9.26
CA LEU A 188 7.70 -11.88 8.62
C LEU A 188 7.42 -12.63 7.31
N LYS A 189 8.46 -12.94 6.51
CA LYS A 189 8.29 -13.80 5.32
C LYS A 189 7.83 -15.22 5.72
N ALA A 190 8.40 -15.78 6.79
CA ALA A 190 7.96 -17.07 7.31
C ALA A 190 6.49 -17.00 7.79
N LEU A 191 6.09 -15.90 8.45
CA LEU A 191 4.71 -15.69 8.89
C LEU A 191 3.73 -15.62 7.71
N ALA A 192 4.06 -14.86 6.64
CA ALA A 192 3.23 -14.78 5.44
C ALA A 192 2.99 -16.16 4.82
N LYS A 193 4.05 -16.99 4.74
CA LYS A 193 3.95 -18.37 4.24
C LYS A 193 3.13 -19.26 5.17
N GLU A 194 3.34 -19.17 6.47
CA GLU A 194 2.64 -19.95 7.49
C GLU A 194 1.14 -19.69 7.49
N LEU A 195 0.74 -18.41 7.45
CA LEU A 195 -0.66 -18.01 7.46
C LEU A 195 -1.31 -18.07 6.08
N THR A 196 -0.52 -18.24 5.02
CA THR A 196 -0.96 -18.21 3.61
C THR A 196 -1.73 -16.92 3.30
N ILE A 197 -1.25 -15.78 3.78
CA ILE A 197 -1.78 -14.44 3.51
C ILE A 197 -0.65 -13.46 3.22
N PRO A 198 -0.90 -12.34 2.49
CA PRO A 198 0.08 -11.29 2.35
C PRO A 198 0.38 -10.59 3.67
N VAL A 199 1.64 -10.21 3.85
CA VAL A 199 2.12 -9.38 4.96
C VAL A 199 2.77 -8.14 4.37
N ILE A 200 2.23 -6.97 4.69
CA ILE A 200 2.81 -5.66 4.35
C ILE A 200 3.62 -5.19 5.55
N ALA A 201 4.87 -4.81 5.33
CA ALA A 201 5.69 -4.21 6.35
C ALA A 201 6.21 -2.85 5.87
N LEU A 202 6.01 -1.80 6.69
CA LEU A 202 6.52 -0.48 6.39
C LEU A 202 7.98 -0.37 6.78
N SER A 203 8.77 0.33 5.98
CA SER A 203 10.20 0.54 6.21
C SER A 203 10.58 2.00 5.96
N GLN A 204 11.46 2.53 6.80
CA GLN A 204 12.06 3.83 6.58
C GLN A 204 13.30 3.70 5.70
N LEU A 205 13.46 4.60 4.73
CA LEU A 205 14.65 4.65 3.88
C LEU A 205 15.82 5.37 4.54
N SER A 206 17.02 5.00 4.15
CA SER A 206 18.27 5.69 4.49
C SER A 206 18.22 7.17 4.07
N ARG A 207 18.94 8.03 4.81
CA ARG A 207 19.10 9.45 4.47
C ARG A 207 19.88 9.67 3.18
N ALA A 208 20.59 8.67 2.69
CA ALA A 208 21.33 8.73 1.43
C ALA A 208 20.47 9.11 0.21
N VAL A 209 19.15 8.81 0.25
CA VAL A 209 18.20 9.28 -0.78
C VAL A 209 18.22 10.80 -0.94
N GLU A 210 18.35 11.55 0.15
CA GLU A 210 18.26 13.02 0.15
C GLU A 210 19.51 13.69 -0.45
N SER A 211 20.62 12.96 -0.54
CA SER A 211 21.88 13.46 -1.14
C SER A 211 21.91 13.35 -2.66
N ARG A 212 21.00 12.60 -3.28
CA ARG A 212 20.89 12.51 -4.74
C ARG A 212 20.11 13.70 -5.32
N SER A 213 20.45 14.06 -6.55
CA SER A 213 19.82 15.18 -7.26
C SER A 213 18.32 14.96 -7.49
N ASP A 214 17.94 13.75 -7.85
CA ASP A 214 16.55 13.36 -8.12
C ASP A 214 15.75 12.94 -6.87
N ARG A 215 16.49 12.68 -5.77
CA ARG A 215 15.93 12.19 -4.49
C ARG A 215 14.96 11.02 -4.64
N ARG A 216 15.06 10.31 -5.77
CA ARG A 216 14.20 9.18 -6.09
C ARG A 216 14.69 7.93 -5.37
N PRO A 217 13.81 7.20 -4.65
CA PRO A 217 14.16 5.97 -3.95
C PRO A 217 14.57 4.85 -4.91
N ILE A 218 15.57 4.07 -4.49
CA ILE A 218 16.04 2.85 -5.17
C ILE A 218 16.26 1.73 -4.14
N LEU A 219 16.39 0.47 -4.59
CA LEU A 219 16.54 -0.68 -3.69
C LEU A 219 17.72 -0.56 -2.72
N SER A 220 18.82 0.03 -3.15
CA SER A 220 19.99 0.23 -2.28
C SER A 220 19.74 1.19 -1.09
N ASP A 221 18.64 1.96 -1.10
CA ASP A 221 18.29 2.83 0.01
C ASP A 221 17.65 2.08 1.19
N LEU A 222 17.34 0.80 0.99
CA LEU A 222 16.99 -0.16 2.06
C LEU A 222 18.23 -0.67 2.82
N ARG A 223 19.38 -0.02 2.70
CA ARG A 223 20.73 -0.49 3.02
C ARG A 223 21.01 -0.92 4.46
N GLU A 224 20.29 -0.43 5.44
CA GLU A 224 20.39 -0.98 6.81
C GLU A 224 19.80 -2.39 6.91
N SER A 225 19.41 -2.97 5.77
CA SER A 225 18.62 -4.20 5.71
C SER A 225 18.75 -4.86 4.32
N GLY A 226 19.97 -5.12 3.83
CA GLY A 226 20.15 -5.88 2.58
C GLY A 226 19.34 -7.19 2.54
N ALA A 227 19.05 -7.75 3.71
CA ALA A 227 18.16 -8.90 3.84
C ALA A 227 16.69 -8.58 3.56
N ILE A 228 16.19 -7.36 3.86
CA ILE A 228 14.81 -6.98 3.52
C ILE A 228 14.60 -7.08 2.02
N GLU A 229 15.55 -6.54 1.23
CA GLU A 229 15.48 -6.64 -0.22
C GLU A 229 15.43 -8.09 -0.68
N GLN A 230 16.25 -8.98 -0.12
CA GLN A 230 16.29 -10.40 -0.51
C GLN A 230 15.01 -11.15 -0.12
N ASP A 231 14.50 -10.93 1.09
CA ASP A 231 13.33 -11.64 1.64
C ASP A 231 12.01 -11.18 1.03
N ALA A 232 11.90 -9.89 0.65
CA ALA A 232 10.69 -9.32 0.07
C ALA A 232 10.37 -9.90 -1.31
N ASP A 233 9.10 -10.18 -1.54
CA ASP A 233 8.58 -10.56 -2.86
C ASP A 233 8.25 -9.32 -3.70
N VAL A 234 7.72 -8.28 -3.04
CA VAL A 234 7.42 -6.98 -3.64
C VAL A 234 8.02 -5.87 -2.80
N VAL A 235 8.65 -4.90 -3.43
CA VAL A 235 9.12 -3.66 -2.80
C VAL A 235 8.49 -2.47 -3.50
N VAL A 236 7.79 -1.66 -2.73
CA VAL A 236 7.09 -0.46 -3.19
C VAL A 236 7.68 0.75 -2.49
N PHE A 237 8.08 1.75 -3.24
CA PHE A 237 8.52 3.03 -2.68
C PHE A 237 7.41 4.07 -2.80
N VAL A 238 7.27 4.88 -1.75
CA VAL A 238 6.40 6.06 -1.74
C VAL A 238 7.28 7.29 -1.90
N HIS A 239 7.18 7.93 -3.06
CA HIS A 239 7.91 9.14 -3.38
C HIS A 239 6.94 10.27 -3.71
N ARG A 240 7.18 11.45 -3.13
CA ARG A 240 6.39 12.65 -3.37
C ARG A 240 7.32 13.77 -3.79
N PRO A 241 7.48 14.00 -5.10
CA PRO A 241 8.39 15.01 -5.63
C PRO A 241 8.09 16.42 -5.10
N GLU A 242 6.82 16.74 -4.86
CA GLU A 242 6.41 18.04 -4.32
C GLU A 242 7.08 18.43 -2.99
N GLN A 243 7.56 17.45 -2.20
CA GLN A 243 8.26 17.73 -0.95
C GLN A 243 9.66 18.34 -1.15
N TYR A 244 10.17 18.25 -2.36
CA TYR A 244 11.53 18.62 -2.73
C TYR A 244 11.61 19.71 -3.78
N LEU A 245 10.49 20.05 -4.41
CA LEU A 245 10.38 21.06 -5.45
C LEU A 245 9.84 22.37 -4.86
N ASP A 246 10.22 23.50 -5.47
CA ASP A 246 9.60 24.78 -5.15
C ASP A 246 8.14 24.77 -5.63
N PRO A 247 7.15 24.96 -4.74
CA PRO A 247 5.73 24.95 -5.12
C PRO A 247 5.35 26.00 -6.18
N ASN A 248 6.15 27.07 -6.29
CA ASN A 248 5.92 28.16 -7.26
C ASN A 248 6.62 27.92 -8.60
N SER A 249 7.45 26.87 -8.71
CA SER A 249 8.06 26.49 -9.99
C SER A 249 7.04 25.78 -10.89
N GLU A 250 7.24 25.84 -12.20
CA GLU A 250 6.40 25.12 -13.16
C GLU A 250 6.40 23.59 -12.87
N GLU A 251 7.55 23.07 -12.52
CA GLU A 251 7.72 21.67 -12.17
C GLU A 251 7.02 21.33 -10.85
N GLY A 252 7.19 22.15 -9.81
CA GLY A 252 6.51 21.98 -8.51
C GLY A 252 4.99 21.99 -8.65
N GLY A 253 4.45 22.89 -9.51
CA GLY A 253 3.02 22.94 -9.79
C GLY A 253 2.48 21.64 -10.45
N LYS A 254 3.25 21.01 -11.33
CA LYS A 254 2.88 19.74 -11.98
C LYS A 254 2.78 18.56 -11.01
N TYR A 255 3.60 18.57 -9.94
CA TYR A 255 3.64 17.48 -8.96
C TYR A 255 2.80 17.75 -7.71
N GLN A 256 2.12 18.87 -7.64
CA GLN A 256 1.31 19.21 -6.44
C GLN A 256 0.18 18.19 -6.24
N GLY A 257 0.13 17.60 -5.05
CA GLY A 257 -0.84 16.56 -4.69
C GLY A 257 -0.64 15.23 -5.43
N MET A 258 0.54 15.00 -6.02
CA MET A 258 0.88 13.75 -6.69
C MET A 258 1.91 12.96 -5.90
N ALA A 259 1.82 11.65 -6.01
CA ALA A 259 2.79 10.72 -5.45
C ALA A 259 3.12 9.64 -6.48
N ASP A 260 4.40 9.33 -6.60
CA ASP A 260 4.88 8.18 -7.35
C ASP A 260 4.92 6.96 -6.41
N ILE A 261 4.23 5.92 -6.80
CA ILE A 261 4.26 4.60 -6.17
C ILE A 261 5.11 3.72 -7.05
N ILE A 262 6.39 3.59 -6.66
CA ILE A 262 7.41 2.93 -7.46
C ILE A 262 7.48 1.46 -7.05
N VAL A 263 7.07 0.54 -7.91
CA VAL A 263 7.28 -0.89 -7.70
C VAL A 263 8.70 -1.22 -8.12
N GLY A 264 9.64 -1.12 -7.18
CA GLY A 264 11.07 -1.31 -7.44
C GLY A 264 11.52 -2.77 -7.51
N LYS A 265 10.70 -3.69 -6.97
CA LYS A 265 10.91 -5.13 -7.05
C LYS A 265 9.58 -5.85 -7.07
N GLN A 266 9.46 -6.85 -7.95
CA GLN A 266 8.37 -7.82 -7.96
C GLN A 266 8.91 -9.17 -8.46
N ARG A 267 8.83 -10.22 -7.62
CA ARG A 267 9.39 -11.54 -7.98
C ARG A 267 8.66 -12.21 -9.14
N ASN A 268 7.36 -12.01 -9.20
CA ASN A 268 6.48 -12.74 -10.12
C ASN A 268 5.82 -11.82 -11.16
N GLY A 269 6.38 -10.65 -11.41
CA GLY A 269 5.83 -9.69 -12.36
C GLY A 269 6.79 -8.55 -12.70
N PRO A 270 6.38 -7.63 -13.55
CA PRO A 270 7.17 -6.47 -13.94
C PRO A 270 7.24 -5.42 -12.83
N THR A 271 8.20 -4.53 -12.94
CA THR A 271 8.33 -3.32 -12.13
C THR A 271 7.87 -2.12 -12.92
N ASP A 272 7.19 -1.17 -12.29
CA ASP A 272 6.71 0.06 -12.93
C ASP A 272 6.47 1.17 -11.91
N ASP A 273 6.25 2.38 -12.42
CA ASP A 273 5.91 3.57 -11.65
C ASP A 273 4.45 3.92 -11.83
N ILE A 274 3.74 3.98 -10.73
CA ILE A 274 2.31 4.28 -10.70
C ILE A 274 2.10 5.65 -10.06
N LYS A 275 1.26 6.47 -10.65
CA LYS A 275 0.92 7.78 -10.09
C LYS A 275 -0.40 7.73 -9.35
N LEU A 276 -0.40 8.19 -8.10
CA LEU A 276 -1.60 8.37 -7.29
C LEU A 276 -1.77 9.84 -6.89
N ALA A 277 -3.00 10.25 -6.67
CA ALA A 277 -3.28 11.51 -6.00
C ALA A 277 -3.07 11.35 -4.49
N PHE A 278 -2.39 12.32 -3.87
CA PHE A 278 -2.28 12.44 -2.43
C PHE A 278 -3.02 13.67 -1.92
N VAL A 279 -4.13 13.45 -1.26
CA VAL A 279 -4.95 14.54 -0.73
C VAL A 279 -4.51 14.87 0.70
N HIS A 280 -3.67 15.91 0.83
CA HIS A 280 -3.06 16.33 2.11
C HIS A 280 -4.07 16.54 3.25
N ARG A 281 -5.18 17.22 2.95
CA ARG A 281 -6.22 17.55 3.95
C ARG A 281 -6.77 16.31 4.65
N TYR A 282 -6.85 15.19 3.93
CA TYR A 282 -7.41 13.93 4.40
C TYR A 282 -6.36 12.87 4.68
N ALA A 283 -5.07 13.18 4.40
CA ALA A 283 -3.95 12.24 4.45
C ALA A 283 -4.26 10.92 3.71
N ARG A 284 -4.86 10.99 2.52
CA ARG A 284 -5.41 9.88 1.76
C ARG A 284 -4.82 9.79 0.36
N PHE A 285 -4.57 8.56 -0.10
CA PHE A 285 -4.27 8.27 -1.49
C PHE A 285 -5.55 7.94 -2.26
N GLU A 286 -5.65 8.41 -3.49
CA GLU A 286 -6.75 8.14 -4.42
C GLU A 286 -6.19 7.82 -5.82
N ASN A 287 -6.97 7.06 -6.61
CA ASN A 287 -6.65 6.89 -8.03
C ASN A 287 -6.72 8.25 -8.73
N LEU A 288 -5.82 8.51 -9.68
CA LEU A 288 -5.98 9.65 -10.56
C LEU A 288 -7.23 9.48 -11.42
N ALA A 289 -7.91 10.58 -11.66
CA ALA A 289 -8.99 10.57 -12.65
C ALA A 289 -8.42 10.16 -14.03
N PRO A 290 -9.13 9.33 -14.81
CA PRO A 290 -8.72 9.09 -16.19
C PRO A 290 -8.55 10.43 -16.88
N ALA A 291 -7.43 10.63 -17.59
CA ALA A 291 -7.30 11.78 -18.48
C ALA A 291 -8.47 11.73 -19.46
N VAL A 292 -9.36 12.72 -19.38
CA VAL A 292 -10.38 12.91 -20.41
C VAL A 292 -9.59 13.39 -21.62
N PHE A 293 -9.25 12.47 -22.51
CA PHE A 293 -8.84 12.87 -23.84
C PHE A 293 -10.07 13.50 -24.46
N ASP A 294 -10.09 14.82 -24.55
CA ASP A 294 -10.99 15.52 -25.47
C ASP A 294 -10.70 14.95 -26.86
N THR A 295 -11.50 13.97 -27.27
CA THR A 295 -11.60 13.61 -28.68
C THR A 295 -12.25 14.80 -29.34
N VAL A 296 -11.41 15.73 -29.79
CA VAL A 296 -11.83 16.73 -30.76
C VAL A 296 -12.40 15.93 -31.94
N PRO A 297 -13.67 16.05 -32.27
CA PRO A 297 -14.20 15.38 -33.45
C PRO A 297 -13.43 15.90 -34.65
N ALA A 298 -12.76 14.97 -35.34
CA ALA A 298 -12.07 15.29 -36.59
C ALA A 298 -13.06 15.99 -37.52
N GLY A 299 -12.67 17.20 -37.93
CA GLY A 299 -13.50 18.16 -38.60
C GLY A 299 -14.29 17.58 -39.75
N ALA A 300 -15.51 18.04 -39.87
CA ALA A 300 -16.27 18.03 -41.10
C ALA A 300 -15.42 18.72 -42.18
N GLN A 301 -14.98 17.95 -43.15
CA GLN A 301 -14.45 18.52 -44.39
C GLN A 301 -15.65 19.13 -45.12
N ASP A 302 -15.66 20.44 -45.23
CA ASP A 302 -16.57 21.15 -46.13
C ASP A 302 -16.28 20.66 -47.57
N GLU A 303 -17.22 19.90 -48.12
CA GLU A 303 -17.26 19.63 -49.55
C GLU A 303 -17.60 20.93 -50.26
N GLU A 304 -16.58 21.59 -50.80
CA GLU A 304 -16.78 22.61 -51.79
C GLU A 304 -17.27 21.95 -53.09
N THR A 305 -18.53 22.15 -53.43
CA THR A 305 -19.08 21.86 -54.74
C THR A 305 -18.61 22.91 -55.74
N PRO A 306 -18.01 22.51 -56.89
CA PRO A 306 -17.66 23.46 -57.94
C PRO A 306 -18.86 23.71 -58.84
N PHE A 307 -19.12 24.99 -59.08
CA PHE A 307 -19.83 25.49 -60.28
C PHE A 307 -18.82 26.11 -61.21
#